data_9e42798b6ffb069c399257dc41804614
#
_entry.id   9e42798b6ffb069c399257dc41804614
#
_cell.length_a   1.000
_cell.length_b   1.000
_cell.length_c   1.000
_cell.angle_alpha   90.00
_cell.angle_beta   90.00
_cell.angle_gamma   90.00
#
_symmetry.space_group_name_H-M   'P 1'
#
loop_
_entity.id
_entity.type
_entity.pdbx_description
1 polymer ?
#
loop_
_entity_poly.entity_id
_entity_poly.type
_entity_poly.pdbx_seq_one_letter_code
_entity_poly.pdbx_strand_id
1 'polypeptide(L)'
;VQSFDDSHLNRLGRIHDAGQALRAIATARSVGFDNFNIDLMHGLPNQTISQAEADLTQAIDAGAMHISWYQLTIEPNPEFFSKPPLLPIDDRLADIQQAGMVMLQENQFEQYEVSAFALNNQKAAHNMNYWQFGDYLGIGAGAHGKITLPEQQQVLRTAKNRQPDHYLDRMGSAISQSNAIKPDEMALEFMMNGLRLKQGVPIDYFKARTGRDPKSIQKVTSHLESLGLLEPNSNNYRTTPLGYQFLNTVLQAF
;
A
#
# COMPACT_ATOMS: atom_id res chain seq x y z
N VAL A 1 0.94 11.74 -9.17
CA VAL A 1 0.41 11.76 -10.55
C VAL A 1 -1.05 11.29 -10.54
N GLN A 2 -1.35 10.06 -10.30
CA GLN A 2 -2.64 9.36 -10.28
C GLN A 2 -3.14 8.91 -11.67
N SER A 3 -3.01 9.71 -12.72
CA SER A 3 -3.25 9.41 -14.13
C SER A 3 -2.52 10.42 -15.02
N PHE A 4 -2.31 10.08 -16.26
CA PHE A 4 -1.85 11.01 -17.30
C PHE A 4 -2.97 11.40 -18.28
N ASP A 5 -4.23 11.08 -17.95
CA ASP A 5 -5.43 11.52 -18.67
C ASP A 5 -6.08 12.68 -17.91
N ASP A 6 -6.15 13.86 -18.53
CA ASP A 6 -6.71 15.06 -17.90
C ASP A 6 -8.18 14.90 -17.52
N SER A 7 -8.94 14.07 -18.25
CA SER A 7 -10.34 13.82 -17.92
C SER A 7 -10.47 13.01 -16.63
N HIS A 8 -9.59 12.04 -16.42
CA HIS A 8 -9.51 11.28 -15.18
C HIS A 8 -9.02 12.14 -14.02
N LEU A 9 -7.97 12.95 -14.23
CA LEU A 9 -7.48 13.87 -13.21
C LEU A 9 -8.57 14.83 -12.73
N ASN A 10 -9.32 15.43 -13.66
CA ASN A 10 -10.44 16.31 -13.34
C ASN A 10 -11.54 15.60 -12.53
N ARG A 11 -11.88 14.36 -12.91
CA ARG A 11 -12.87 13.55 -12.17
C ARG A 11 -12.39 13.17 -10.76
N LEU A 12 -11.08 13.05 -10.56
CA LEU A 12 -10.44 12.83 -9.25
C LEU A 12 -10.29 14.12 -8.44
N GLY A 13 -10.76 15.27 -8.96
CA GLY A 13 -10.61 16.56 -8.28
C GLY A 13 -9.15 17.06 -8.20
N ARG A 14 -8.29 16.58 -9.11
CA ARG A 14 -6.88 17.02 -9.14
C ARG A 14 -6.77 18.39 -9.81
N ILE A 15 -5.92 19.25 -9.21
CA ILE A 15 -5.69 20.62 -9.71
C ILE A 15 -4.60 20.69 -10.78
N HIS A 16 -3.76 19.65 -10.89
CA HIS A 16 -2.71 19.53 -11.89
C HIS A 16 -3.18 18.74 -13.11
N ASP A 17 -2.59 19.04 -14.25
CA ASP A 17 -2.77 18.32 -15.51
C ASP A 17 -1.63 17.31 -15.79
N ALA A 18 -1.80 16.47 -16.79
CA ALA A 18 -0.81 15.48 -17.23
C ALA A 18 0.53 16.14 -17.62
N GLY A 19 0.47 17.30 -18.31
CA GLY A 19 1.67 18.05 -18.69
C GLY A 19 2.46 18.55 -17.49
N GLN A 20 1.78 18.99 -16.44
CA GLN A 20 2.44 19.40 -15.17
C GLN A 20 3.09 18.19 -14.48
N ALA A 21 2.42 17.03 -14.47
CA ALA A 21 2.99 15.81 -13.92
C ALA A 21 4.27 15.39 -14.66
N LEU A 22 4.25 15.39 -15.99
CA LEU A 22 5.42 15.05 -16.81
C LEU A 22 6.57 16.06 -16.63
N ARG A 23 6.28 17.36 -16.54
CA ARG A 23 7.31 18.36 -16.23
C ARG A 23 7.94 18.15 -14.85
N ALA A 24 7.14 17.77 -13.83
CA ALA A 24 7.65 17.48 -12.51
C ALA A 24 8.60 16.25 -12.52
N ILE A 25 8.24 15.19 -13.26
CA ILE A 25 9.09 14.01 -13.44
C ILE A 25 10.40 14.39 -14.15
N ALA A 26 10.31 15.15 -15.27
CA ALA A 26 11.48 15.61 -16.00
C ALA A 26 12.40 16.48 -15.12
N THR A 27 11.82 17.35 -14.28
CA THR A 27 12.57 18.16 -13.32
C THR A 27 13.28 17.29 -12.29
N ALA A 28 12.58 16.30 -11.69
CA ALA A 28 13.20 15.39 -10.74
C ALA A 28 14.43 14.68 -11.34
N ARG A 29 14.30 14.19 -12.58
CA ARG A 29 15.43 13.56 -13.28
C ARG A 29 16.57 14.55 -13.57
N SER A 30 16.25 15.76 -13.99
CA SER A 30 17.27 16.78 -14.34
C SER A 30 18.13 17.23 -13.14
N VAL A 31 17.60 17.10 -11.92
CA VAL A 31 18.34 17.40 -10.68
C VAL A 31 18.95 16.17 -10.02
N GLY A 32 18.96 15.02 -10.72
CA GLY A 32 19.71 13.82 -10.30
C GLY A 32 18.92 12.79 -9.48
N PHE A 33 17.57 12.83 -9.47
CA PHE A 33 16.78 11.74 -8.90
C PHE A 33 16.60 10.63 -9.95
N ASP A 34 17.44 9.60 -9.88
CA ASP A 34 17.39 8.46 -10.81
C ASP A 34 16.37 7.39 -10.37
N ASN A 35 16.04 7.34 -9.08
CA ASN A 35 15.06 6.41 -8.51
C ASN A 35 13.92 7.21 -7.87
N PHE A 36 12.77 7.18 -8.50
CA PHE A 36 11.54 7.81 -8.01
C PHE A 36 10.34 6.90 -8.27
N ASN A 37 9.30 7.11 -7.48
CA ASN A 37 8.03 6.40 -7.62
C ASN A 37 7.02 7.25 -8.37
N ILE A 38 6.23 6.61 -9.23
CA ILE A 38 5.03 7.18 -9.83
C ILE A 38 3.80 6.46 -9.26
N ASP A 39 2.93 7.21 -8.59
CA ASP A 39 1.63 6.72 -8.14
C ASP A 39 0.61 6.86 -9.27
N LEU A 40 0.00 5.76 -9.66
CA LEU A 40 -1.09 5.67 -10.63
C LEU A 40 -2.27 4.92 -10.03
N MET A 41 -3.47 5.34 -10.43
CA MET A 41 -4.71 4.68 -10.06
C MET A 41 -5.32 3.96 -11.26
N HIS A 42 -5.96 2.81 -11.01
CA HIS A 42 -6.81 2.15 -12.01
C HIS A 42 -8.23 1.95 -11.48
N GLY A 43 -9.12 1.49 -12.34
CA GLY A 43 -10.53 1.41 -11.98
C GLY A 43 -11.19 2.78 -11.85
N LEU A 44 -10.67 3.77 -12.55
CA LEU A 44 -11.20 5.14 -12.56
C LEU A 44 -12.58 5.18 -13.22
N PRO A 45 -13.40 6.22 -12.95
CA PRO A 45 -14.74 6.35 -13.53
C PRO A 45 -14.72 6.23 -15.04
N ASN A 46 -15.43 5.20 -15.57
CA ASN A 46 -15.51 4.84 -16.98
C ASN A 46 -14.16 4.47 -17.64
N GLN A 47 -13.12 4.17 -16.89
CA GLN A 47 -11.82 3.81 -17.44
C GLN A 47 -11.91 2.54 -18.29
N THR A 48 -11.25 2.58 -19.44
CA THR A 48 -11.05 1.41 -20.33
C THR A 48 -9.68 0.77 -20.05
N ILE A 49 -9.49 -0.46 -20.51
CA ILE A 49 -8.20 -1.15 -20.48
C ILE A 49 -7.14 -0.30 -21.15
N SER A 50 -7.41 0.16 -22.39
CA SER A 50 -6.43 0.96 -23.15
C SER A 50 -6.03 2.27 -22.46
N GLN A 51 -6.93 2.89 -21.69
CA GLN A 51 -6.60 4.08 -20.91
C GLN A 51 -5.70 3.76 -19.71
N ALA A 52 -5.95 2.63 -19.02
CA ALA A 52 -5.07 2.18 -17.94
C ALA A 52 -3.67 1.80 -18.45
N GLU A 53 -3.61 1.12 -19.61
CA GLU A 53 -2.35 0.80 -20.28
C GLU A 53 -1.60 2.06 -20.74
N ALA A 54 -2.31 3.09 -21.25
CA ALA A 54 -1.71 4.35 -21.63
C ALA A 54 -1.06 5.07 -20.43
N ASP A 55 -1.70 5.06 -19.25
CA ASP A 55 -1.13 5.60 -18.02
C ASP A 55 0.17 4.86 -17.63
N LEU A 56 0.18 3.53 -17.71
CA LEU A 56 1.37 2.72 -17.42
C LEU A 56 2.48 2.96 -18.44
N THR A 57 2.15 2.99 -19.73
CA THR A 57 3.11 3.33 -20.80
C THR A 57 3.80 4.67 -20.52
N GLN A 58 3.02 5.68 -20.20
CA GLN A 58 3.54 7.01 -19.92
C GLN A 58 4.48 7.03 -18.71
N ALA A 59 4.20 6.24 -17.65
CA ALA A 59 5.08 6.11 -16.50
C ALA A 59 6.39 5.40 -16.85
N ILE A 60 6.32 4.33 -17.65
CA ILE A 60 7.47 3.55 -18.11
C ILE A 60 8.36 4.44 -19.00
N ASP A 61 7.79 5.12 -19.97
CA ASP A 61 8.49 6.04 -20.89
C ASP A 61 9.12 7.23 -20.16
N ALA A 62 8.48 7.69 -19.08
CA ALA A 62 9.04 8.72 -18.21
C ALA A 62 10.23 8.23 -17.38
N GLY A 63 10.55 6.92 -17.42
CA GLY A 63 11.70 6.30 -16.77
C GLY A 63 11.50 6.02 -15.29
N ALA A 64 10.27 5.69 -14.88
CA ALA A 64 10.00 5.24 -13.52
C ALA A 64 10.81 3.98 -13.20
N MET A 65 11.44 3.94 -12.02
CA MET A 65 12.07 2.73 -11.47
C MET A 65 11.14 2.00 -10.52
N HIS A 66 10.08 2.66 -10.09
CA HIS A 66 9.06 2.16 -9.18
C HIS A 66 7.70 2.73 -9.55
N ILE A 67 6.68 1.88 -9.60
CA ILE A 67 5.29 2.26 -9.87
C ILE A 67 4.42 1.72 -8.74
N SER A 68 3.68 2.61 -8.08
CA SER A 68 2.56 2.24 -7.22
C SER A 68 1.29 2.31 -8.07
N TRP A 69 0.69 1.15 -8.35
CA TRP A 69 -0.50 1.04 -9.19
C TRP A 69 -1.62 0.39 -8.40
N TYR A 70 -2.63 1.18 -8.02
CA TYR A 70 -3.67 0.76 -7.09
C TYR A 70 -5.08 1.14 -7.56
N GLN A 71 -6.04 0.30 -7.19
CA GLN A 71 -7.43 0.49 -7.53
C GLN A 71 -8.04 1.68 -6.79
N LEU A 72 -8.86 2.48 -7.48
CA LEU A 72 -9.68 3.50 -6.83
C LEU A 72 -10.67 2.84 -5.88
N THR A 73 -10.60 3.18 -4.60
CA THR A 73 -11.57 2.81 -3.58
C THR A 73 -12.29 4.07 -3.06
N ILE A 74 -13.59 3.94 -2.80
CA ILE A 74 -14.39 5.05 -2.26
C ILE A 74 -14.46 4.87 -0.74
N GLU A 75 -13.70 5.71 -0.02
CA GLU A 75 -13.69 5.70 1.43
C GLU A 75 -14.80 6.57 2.02
N PRO A 76 -15.29 6.26 3.23
CA PRO A 76 -16.22 7.11 3.97
C PRO A 76 -15.64 8.52 4.18
N ASN A 77 -16.46 9.56 4.03
CA ASN A 77 -16.18 10.99 4.27
C ASN A 77 -15.47 11.83 3.18
N PRO A 78 -14.90 11.33 2.08
CA PRO A 78 -14.56 12.19 0.95
C PRO A 78 -15.79 12.59 0.14
N GLU A 79 -15.63 13.58 -0.73
CA GLU A 79 -16.68 14.08 -1.63
C GLU A 79 -17.29 12.95 -2.48
N PHE A 80 -16.48 11.99 -2.91
CA PHE A 80 -16.92 10.79 -3.64
C PHE A 80 -17.87 9.88 -2.86
N PHE A 81 -17.85 9.91 -1.54
CA PHE A 81 -18.78 9.12 -0.74
C PHE A 81 -20.21 9.69 -0.80
N SER A 82 -20.34 11.02 -0.86
CA SER A 82 -21.64 11.70 -0.96
C SER A 82 -22.23 11.65 -2.37
N LYS A 83 -21.38 11.57 -3.40
CA LYS A 83 -21.75 11.47 -4.82
C LYS A 83 -20.82 10.49 -5.52
N PRO A 84 -21.01 9.16 -5.31
CA PRO A 84 -20.09 8.18 -5.86
C PRO A 84 -20.13 8.21 -7.40
N PRO A 85 -18.96 8.29 -8.05
CA PRO A 85 -18.90 8.18 -9.50
C PRO A 85 -19.26 6.77 -9.95
N LEU A 86 -19.69 6.61 -11.19
CA LEU A 86 -19.86 5.29 -11.80
C LEU A 86 -18.48 4.67 -12.02
N LEU A 87 -18.15 3.68 -11.20
CA LEU A 87 -16.94 2.87 -11.36
C LEU A 87 -17.19 1.72 -12.33
N PRO A 88 -16.14 1.18 -12.98
CA PRO A 88 -16.25 -0.05 -13.74
C PRO A 88 -16.78 -1.20 -12.87
N ILE A 89 -17.55 -2.10 -13.46
CA ILE A 89 -18.03 -3.33 -12.79
C ILE A 89 -16.87 -4.28 -12.50
N ASP A 90 -17.05 -5.21 -11.57
CA ASP A 90 -15.98 -6.08 -11.05
C ASP A 90 -15.24 -6.85 -12.16
N ASP A 91 -15.94 -7.42 -13.14
CA ASP A 91 -15.31 -8.12 -14.26
C ASP A 91 -14.37 -7.19 -15.04
N ARG A 92 -14.81 -5.97 -15.30
CA ARG A 92 -13.99 -4.98 -16.00
C ARG A 92 -12.80 -4.48 -15.17
N LEU A 93 -12.97 -4.38 -13.85
CA LEU A 93 -11.87 -4.07 -12.94
C LEU A 93 -10.82 -5.18 -12.97
N ALA A 94 -11.26 -6.44 -12.97
CA ALA A 94 -10.37 -7.59 -13.09
C ALA A 94 -9.61 -7.60 -14.43
N ASP A 95 -10.30 -7.31 -15.55
CA ASP A 95 -9.67 -7.21 -16.87
C ASP A 95 -8.62 -6.10 -16.93
N ILE A 96 -8.94 -4.90 -16.40
CA ILE A 96 -7.99 -3.78 -16.32
C ILE A 96 -6.78 -4.18 -15.48
N GLN A 97 -7.00 -4.77 -14.32
CA GLN A 97 -5.92 -5.20 -13.43
C GLN A 97 -5.03 -6.25 -14.10
N GLN A 98 -5.63 -7.25 -14.73
CA GLN A 98 -4.90 -8.31 -15.42
C GLN A 98 -4.05 -7.75 -16.58
N ALA A 99 -4.61 -6.90 -17.42
CA ALA A 99 -3.90 -6.27 -18.53
C ALA A 99 -2.70 -5.45 -18.05
N GLY A 100 -2.90 -4.61 -17.04
CA GLY A 100 -1.82 -3.81 -16.47
C GLY A 100 -0.73 -4.64 -15.80
N MET A 101 -1.08 -5.72 -15.10
CA MET A 101 -0.09 -6.65 -14.51
C MET A 101 0.76 -7.33 -15.61
N VAL A 102 0.16 -7.77 -16.69
CA VAL A 102 0.87 -8.36 -17.85
C VAL A 102 1.82 -7.32 -18.44
N MET A 103 1.34 -6.11 -18.70
CA MET A 103 2.15 -5.03 -19.25
C MET A 103 3.35 -4.67 -18.36
N LEU A 104 3.15 -4.54 -17.04
CA LEU A 104 4.23 -4.29 -16.09
C LEU A 104 5.26 -5.42 -16.09
N GLN A 105 4.82 -6.67 -16.12
CA GLN A 105 5.71 -7.84 -16.18
C GLN A 105 6.52 -7.89 -17.49
N GLU A 106 5.91 -7.63 -18.64
CA GLU A 106 6.58 -7.55 -19.94
C GLU A 106 7.65 -6.45 -19.98
N ASN A 107 7.44 -5.38 -19.20
CA ASN A 107 8.42 -4.30 -19.02
C ASN A 107 9.36 -4.53 -17.82
N GLN A 108 9.46 -5.76 -17.31
CA GLN A 108 10.39 -6.19 -16.26
C GLN A 108 10.14 -5.58 -14.88
N PHE A 109 8.97 -5.00 -14.64
CA PHE A 109 8.55 -4.58 -13.32
C PHE A 109 8.08 -5.80 -12.50
N GLU A 110 8.75 -6.05 -11.40
CA GLU A 110 8.39 -7.12 -10.46
C GLU A 110 7.44 -6.61 -9.40
N GLN A 111 6.26 -7.23 -9.29
CA GLN A 111 5.35 -6.97 -8.18
C GLN A 111 5.97 -7.50 -6.87
N TYR A 112 6.21 -6.66 -5.89
CA TYR A 112 6.74 -7.07 -4.60
C TYR A 112 5.73 -6.97 -3.45
N GLU A 113 4.66 -6.17 -3.62
CA GLU A 113 3.51 -6.10 -2.72
C GLU A 113 2.23 -5.84 -3.52
N VAL A 114 1.07 -5.78 -2.86
CA VAL A 114 -0.27 -5.74 -3.48
C VAL A 114 -0.38 -4.70 -4.60
N SER A 115 0.19 -3.52 -4.42
CA SER A 115 0.02 -2.39 -5.33
C SER A 115 1.33 -1.80 -5.85
N ALA A 116 2.49 -2.40 -5.54
CA ALA A 116 3.77 -1.80 -5.91
C ALA A 116 4.64 -2.73 -6.74
N PHE A 117 5.24 -2.15 -7.76
CA PHE A 117 6.05 -2.78 -8.78
C PHE A 117 7.39 -2.05 -8.89
N ALA A 118 8.48 -2.78 -9.01
CA ALA A 118 9.82 -2.22 -9.06
C ALA A 118 10.68 -2.86 -10.14
N LEU A 119 11.49 -2.05 -10.83
CA LEU A 119 12.57 -2.52 -11.68
C LEU A 119 13.81 -2.85 -10.85
N ASN A 120 14.60 -3.84 -11.26
CA ASN A 120 15.91 -4.13 -10.70
C ASN A 120 15.92 -4.19 -9.16
N ASN A 121 14.85 -4.71 -8.56
CA ASN A 121 14.69 -4.81 -7.10
C ASN A 121 14.75 -3.44 -6.36
N GLN A 122 14.44 -2.33 -7.04
CA GLN A 122 14.40 -0.97 -6.48
C GLN A 122 13.12 -0.73 -5.64
N LYS A 123 12.88 -1.63 -4.68
CA LYS A 123 11.72 -1.55 -3.76
C LYS A 123 11.80 -0.29 -2.92
N ALA A 124 10.66 0.36 -2.69
CA ALA A 124 10.59 1.52 -1.81
C ALA A 124 10.86 1.14 -0.35
N ALA A 125 11.95 1.68 0.22
CA ALA A 125 12.39 1.32 1.57
C ALA A 125 11.33 1.62 2.64
N HIS A 126 10.59 2.73 2.51
CA HIS A 126 9.52 3.07 3.44
C HIS A 126 8.32 2.11 3.34
N ASN A 127 7.96 1.64 2.13
CA ASN A 127 6.93 0.61 1.94
C ASN A 127 7.36 -0.69 2.61
N MET A 128 8.60 -1.12 2.36
CA MET A 128 9.14 -2.32 2.98
C MET A 128 9.13 -2.23 4.51
N ASN A 129 9.47 -1.06 5.07
CA ASN A 129 9.39 -0.84 6.51
C ASN A 129 7.97 -1.02 7.04
N TYR A 130 6.95 -0.45 6.37
CA TYR A 130 5.54 -0.61 6.77
C TYR A 130 5.07 -2.05 6.66
N TRP A 131 5.31 -2.68 5.51
CA TRP A 131 4.84 -4.05 5.27
C TRP A 131 5.56 -5.10 6.11
N GLN A 132 6.76 -4.82 6.55
CA GLN A 132 7.46 -5.63 7.54
C GLN A 132 7.08 -5.27 8.99
N PHE A 133 6.06 -4.47 9.21
CA PHE A 133 5.62 -4.02 10.52
C PHE A 133 6.69 -3.25 11.30
N GLY A 134 7.53 -2.47 10.61
CA GLY A 134 8.55 -1.61 11.22
C GLY A 134 7.97 -0.38 11.89
N ASP A 135 8.74 0.25 12.76
CA ASP A 135 8.37 1.50 13.41
C ASP A 135 8.58 2.70 12.49
N TYR A 136 7.79 3.73 12.71
CA TYR A 136 7.91 5.01 12.01
C TYR A 136 7.33 6.16 12.82
N LEU A 137 7.90 7.35 12.64
CA LEU A 137 7.46 8.58 13.28
C LEU A 137 6.62 9.40 12.29
N GLY A 138 5.42 9.79 12.73
CA GLY A 138 4.60 10.73 11.97
C GLY A 138 5.05 12.17 12.21
N ILE A 139 5.42 12.90 11.14
CA ILE A 139 5.79 14.32 11.18
C ILE A 139 4.86 15.07 10.23
N GLY A 140 4.30 16.17 10.70
CA GLY A 140 3.35 16.99 9.97
C GLY A 140 1.90 16.84 10.44
N ALA A 141 1.04 17.76 9.99
CA ALA A 141 -0.37 17.76 10.33
C ALA A 141 -1.06 16.51 9.77
N GLY A 142 -1.84 15.82 10.62
CA GLY A 142 -2.55 14.59 10.27
C GLY A 142 -1.65 13.34 10.12
N ALA A 143 -0.34 13.44 10.38
CA ALA A 143 0.57 12.31 10.25
C ALA A 143 0.31 11.26 11.34
N HIS A 144 0.46 10.00 10.96
CA HIS A 144 0.39 8.85 11.86
C HIS A 144 1.78 8.31 12.17
N GLY A 145 1.93 7.66 13.31
CA GLY A 145 3.14 6.97 13.72
C GLY A 145 2.85 5.61 14.33
N LYS A 146 3.84 4.75 14.33
CA LYS A 146 3.81 3.45 15.01
C LYS A 146 5.13 3.26 15.77
N ILE A 147 5.04 2.91 17.04
CA ILE A 147 6.19 2.74 17.93
C ILE A 147 6.01 1.45 18.71
N THR A 148 6.98 0.56 18.60
CA THR A 148 7.05 -0.67 19.39
C THR A 148 7.79 -0.39 20.70
N LEU A 149 7.18 -0.77 21.81
CA LEU A 149 7.73 -0.70 23.17
C LEU A 149 7.98 -2.11 23.70
N PRO A 150 9.13 -2.72 23.44
CA PRO A 150 9.36 -4.15 23.72
C PRO A 150 9.26 -4.48 25.21
N GLU A 151 9.78 -3.60 26.08
CA GLU A 151 9.73 -3.80 27.54
C GLU A 151 8.31 -3.80 28.11
N GLN A 152 7.40 -3.07 27.46
CA GLN A 152 5.99 -2.99 27.83
C GLN A 152 5.13 -3.99 27.06
N GLN A 153 5.71 -4.73 26.11
CA GLN A 153 5.00 -5.61 25.16
C GLN A 153 3.83 -4.90 24.47
N GLN A 154 4.04 -3.65 24.10
CA GLN A 154 3.03 -2.80 23.48
C GLN A 154 3.50 -2.25 22.14
N VAL A 155 2.55 -2.01 21.26
CA VAL A 155 2.73 -1.24 20.04
C VAL A 155 1.77 -0.08 20.08
N LEU A 156 2.30 1.13 20.00
CA LEU A 156 1.52 2.37 20.01
C LEU A 156 1.25 2.84 18.59
N ARG A 157 0.00 3.21 18.32
CA ARG A 157 -0.40 4.00 17.16
C ARG A 157 -0.59 5.45 17.62
N THR A 158 0.08 6.38 16.97
CA THR A 158 -0.05 7.81 17.23
C THR A 158 -0.65 8.53 16.03
N ALA A 159 -1.42 9.59 16.28
CA ALA A 159 -1.90 10.49 15.24
C ALA A 159 -1.65 11.93 15.66
N LYS A 160 -1.29 12.78 14.72
CA LYS A 160 -1.10 14.22 14.89
C LYS A 160 -2.40 14.97 14.58
N ASN A 161 -2.50 16.20 15.09
CA ASN A 161 -3.62 17.08 14.74
C ASN A 161 -3.72 17.25 13.22
N ARG A 162 -4.92 17.09 12.65
CA ARG A 162 -5.14 17.15 11.20
C ARG A 162 -5.07 18.57 10.64
N GLN A 163 -5.51 19.58 11.43
CA GLN A 163 -5.48 20.97 11.01
C GLN A 163 -4.06 21.54 11.18
N PRO A 164 -3.47 22.14 10.13
CA PRO A 164 -2.11 22.67 10.16
C PRO A 164 -1.89 23.67 11.30
N ASP A 165 -2.80 24.62 11.51
CA ASP A 165 -2.69 25.60 12.57
C ASP A 165 -2.66 24.95 13.94
N HIS A 166 -3.56 24.00 14.22
CA HIS A 166 -3.57 23.25 15.48
C HIS A 166 -2.33 22.38 15.67
N TYR A 167 -1.73 21.90 14.57
CA TYR A 167 -0.48 21.16 14.63
C TYR A 167 0.69 22.09 15.01
N LEU A 168 0.76 23.28 14.42
CA LEU A 168 1.82 24.27 14.66
C LEU A 168 1.71 24.89 16.05
N ASP A 169 0.51 25.26 16.49
CA ASP A 169 0.26 25.87 17.80
C ASP A 169 0.61 24.93 18.97
N ARG A 170 0.60 23.62 18.74
CA ARG A 170 0.85 22.59 19.76
C ARG A 170 2.18 21.87 19.58
N MET A 171 3.23 22.54 19.13
CA MET A 171 4.53 21.93 18.83
C MET A 171 5.10 21.05 19.97
N GLY A 172 4.77 21.33 21.23
CA GLY A 172 5.13 20.48 22.39
C GLY A 172 4.24 19.25 22.61
N SER A 173 3.02 19.24 22.04
CA SER A 173 2.01 18.17 22.20
C SER A 173 1.15 17.99 20.96
N ALA A 174 1.79 17.96 19.80
CA ALA A 174 1.11 17.81 18.51
C ALA A 174 0.42 16.44 18.32
N ILE A 175 0.65 15.48 19.22
CA ILE A 175 -0.03 14.18 19.22
C ILE A 175 -1.46 14.40 19.72
N SER A 176 -2.45 14.10 18.86
CA SER A 176 -3.87 14.18 19.20
C SER A 176 -4.41 12.87 19.78
N GLN A 177 -3.83 11.74 19.36
CA GLN A 177 -4.20 10.40 19.83
C GLN A 177 -2.95 9.54 19.99
N SER A 178 -2.96 8.72 21.04
CA SER A 178 -1.96 7.68 21.28
C SER A 178 -2.67 6.46 21.86
N ASN A 179 -2.80 5.40 21.06
CA ASN A 179 -3.53 4.21 21.44
C ASN A 179 -2.61 2.99 21.31
N ALA A 180 -2.59 2.14 22.35
CA ALA A 180 -1.96 0.83 22.25
C ALA A 180 -2.84 -0.09 21.39
N ILE A 181 -2.21 -0.86 20.49
CA ILE A 181 -2.89 -1.95 19.77
C ILE A 181 -3.26 -3.00 20.81
N LYS A 182 -4.53 -3.42 20.77
CA LYS A 182 -4.99 -4.43 21.73
C LYS A 182 -4.33 -5.78 21.48
N PRO A 183 -4.13 -6.56 22.54
CA PRO A 183 -3.52 -7.87 22.46
C PRO A 183 -4.17 -8.83 21.46
N ASP A 184 -5.46 -8.83 21.34
CA ASP A 184 -6.25 -9.66 20.42
C ASP A 184 -6.23 -9.15 18.97
N GLU A 185 -5.99 -7.87 18.75
CA GLU A 185 -5.88 -7.26 17.42
C GLU A 185 -4.46 -7.36 16.82
N MET A 186 -3.44 -7.69 17.66
CA MET A 186 -2.04 -7.62 17.26
C MET A 186 -1.66 -8.57 16.11
N ALA A 187 -2.23 -9.77 16.09
CA ALA A 187 -1.97 -10.75 15.04
C ALA A 187 -2.50 -10.25 13.68
N LEU A 188 -3.74 -9.78 13.67
CA LEU A 188 -4.36 -9.20 12.48
C LEU A 188 -3.57 -7.98 11.99
N GLU A 189 -3.21 -7.05 12.88
CA GLU A 189 -2.42 -5.85 12.55
C GLU A 189 -1.06 -6.19 11.90
N PHE A 190 -0.37 -7.21 12.41
CA PHE A 190 0.88 -7.69 11.83
C PHE A 190 0.64 -8.32 10.45
N MET A 191 -0.34 -9.22 10.34
CA MET A 191 -0.63 -9.94 9.10
C MET A 191 -1.21 -9.06 8.01
N MET A 192 -2.01 -8.03 8.34
CA MET A 192 -2.50 -7.02 7.40
C MET A 192 -1.36 -6.30 6.67
N ASN A 193 -0.22 -6.15 7.33
CA ASN A 193 0.98 -5.58 6.70
C ASN A 193 1.81 -6.67 6.00
N GLY A 194 2.17 -7.73 6.73
CA GLY A 194 3.14 -8.73 6.26
C GLY A 194 2.68 -9.55 5.06
N LEU A 195 1.41 -9.92 5.01
CA LEU A 195 0.85 -10.71 3.90
C LEU A 195 0.60 -9.91 2.61
N ARG A 196 0.78 -8.58 2.64
CA ARG A 196 0.82 -7.79 1.40
C ARG A 196 2.06 -8.11 0.56
N LEU A 197 3.15 -8.51 1.20
CA LEU A 197 4.40 -8.83 0.51
C LEU A 197 4.30 -10.15 -0.25
N LYS A 198 4.66 -10.15 -1.53
CA LYS A 198 4.71 -11.37 -2.38
C LYS A 198 5.66 -12.43 -1.78
N GLN A 199 6.75 -11.99 -1.14
CA GLN A 199 7.69 -12.87 -0.46
C GLN A 199 7.29 -13.17 0.99
N GLY A 200 6.18 -12.57 1.45
CA GLY A 200 5.76 -12.64 2.84
C GLY A 200 6.71 -11.91 3.79
N VAL A 201 6.53 -12.15 5.09
CA VAL A 201 7.30 -11.55 6.18
C VAL A 201 7.96 -12.64 7.02
N PRO A 202 9.25 -12.51 7.44
CA PRO A 202 9.91 -13.51 8.27
C PRO A 202 9.14 -13.80 9.56
N ILE A 203 9.02 -15.06 9.91
CA ILE A 203 8.30 -15.51 11.14
C ILE A 203 8.91 -14.86 12.38
N ASP A 204 10.22 -14.71 12.43
CA ASP A 204 10.92 -14.10 13.56
C ASP A 204 10.53 -12.61 13.77
N TYR A 205 10.08 -11.93 12.72
CA TYR A 205 9.59 -10.54 12.85
C TYR A 205 8.31 -10.47 13.67
N PHE A 206 7.48 -11.51 13.68
CA PHE A 206 6.30 -11.52 14.53
C PHE A 206 6.67 -11.33 16.00
N LYS A 207 7.61 -12.13 16.51
CA LYS A 207 8.08 -11.99 17.90
C LYS A 207 8.83 -10.67 18.11
N ALA A 208 9.76 -10.33 17.21
CA ALA A 208 10.62 -9.15 17.36
C ALA A 208 9.81 -7.83 17.36
N ARG A 209 8.70 -7.77 16.61
CA ARG A 209 7.94 -6.53 16.37
C ARG A 209 6.60 -6.46 17.07
N THR A 210 6.12 -7.57 17.64
CA THR A 210 4.87 -7.62 18.43
C THR A 210 5.10 -8.01 19.88
N GLY A 211 6.28 -8.56 20.22
CA GLY A 211 6.56 -9.15 21.53
C GLY A 211 5.87 -10.49 21.78
N ARG A 212 5.14 -11.05 20.78
CA ARG A 212 4.34 -12.27 20.93
C ARG A 212 5.02 -13.50 20.37
N ASP A 213 4.80 -14.64 21.01
CA ASP A 213 5.28 -15.92 20.51
C ASP A 213 4.51 -16.31 19.23
N PRO A 214 5.18 -16.67 18.12
CA PRO A 214 4.55 -17.21 16.92
C PRO A 214 3.60 -18.40 17.19
N LYS A 215 3.81 -19.16 18.24
CA LYS A 215 2.91 -20.24 18.67
C LYS A 215 1.49 -19.76 18.96
N SER A 216 1.33 -18.48 19.34
CA SER A 216 -0.01 -17.93 19.64
C SER A 216 -0.94 -17.92 18.44
N ILE A 217 -0.39 -17.89 17.22
CA ILE A 217 -1.15 -17.89 15.96
C ILE A 217 -1.00 -19.20 15.18
N GLN A 218 -0.26 -20.19 15.70
CA GLN A 218 0.04 -21.43 15.00
C GLN A 218 -1.22 -22.19 14.57
N LYS A 219 -2.26 -22.19 15.39
CA LYS A 219 -3.53 -22.86 15.05
C LYS A 219 -4.17 -22.27 13.80
N VAL A 220 -4.15 -20.94 13.69
CA VAL A 220 -4.72 -20.22 12.54
C VAL A 220 -3.85 -20.44 11.31
N THR A 221 -2.53 -20.29 11.42
CA THR A 221 -1.62 -20.49 10.28
C THR A 221 -1.68 -21.91 9.76
N SER A 222 -1.64 -22.93 10.63
CA SER A 222 -1.77 -24.34 10.21
C SER A 222 -3.12 -24.66 9.55
N HIS A 223 -4.20 -24.02 9.98
CA HIS A 223 -5.49 -24.14 9.32
C HIS A 223 -5.45 -23.53 7.90
N LEU A 224 -4.92 -22.32 7.74
CA LEU A 224 -4.76 -21.67 6.44
C LEU A 224 -3.81 -22.43 5.50
N GLU A 225 -2.75 -23.05 6.04
CA GLU A 225 -1.87 -23.97 5.30
C GLU A 225 -2.65 -25.19 4.79
N SER A 226 -3.48 -25.80 5.65
CA SER A 226 -4.31 -26.95 5.26
C SER A 226 -5.34 -26.61 4.17
N LEU A 227 -5.76 -25.34 4.07
CA LEU A 227 -6.63 -24.82 3.01
C LEU A 227 -5.86 -24.42 1.74
N GLY A 228 -4.53 -24.51 1.75
CA GLY A 228 -3.69 -24.07 0.63
C GLY A 228 -3.65 -22.56 0.44
N LEU A 229 -3.92 -21.77 1.49
CA LEU A 229 -3.92 -20.31 1.46
C LEU A 229 -2.61 -19.70 1.94
N LEU A 230 -1.89 -20.38 2.85
CA LEU A 230 -0.52 -20.07 3.25
C LEU A 230 0.44 -21.16 2.78
N GLU A 231 1.69 -20.77 2.49
CA GLU A 231 2.74 -21.72 2.13
C GLU A 231 3.22 -22.50 3.35
N PRO A 232 3.15 -23.86 3.36
CA PRO A 232 3.61 -24.67 4.46
C PRO A 232 5.14 -24.68 4.55
N ASN A 233 5.68 -24.88 5.74
CA ASN A 233 7.11 -25.05 6.00
C ASN A 233 7.99 -23.88 5.47
N SER A 234 7.41 -22.72 5.31
CA SER A 234 8.15 -21.49 4.93
C SER A 234 8.82 -20.88 6.16
N ASN A 235 9.97 -20.22 5.96
CA ASN A 235 10.56 -19.35 6.97
C ASN A 235 9.84 -17.99 7.08
N ASN A 236 8.86 -17.77 6.21
CA ASN A 236 8.05 -16.56 6.15
C ASN A 236 6.57 -16.90 6.32
N TYR A 237 5.81 -16.01 6.93
CA TYR A 237 4.36 -15.97 6.70
C TYR A 237 4.12 -15.46 5.29
N ARG A 238 3.77 -16.37 4.40
CA ARG A 238 3.60 -16.09 2.97
C ARG A 238 2.34 -16.75 2.46
N THR A 239 1.57 -16.01 1.66
CA THR A 239 0.42 -16.57 0.96
C THR A 239 0.85 -17.40 -0.25
N THR A 240 0.10 -18.45 -0.56
CA THR A 240 0.12 -19.06 -1.89
C THR A 240 -0.46 -18.09 -2.93
N PRO A 241 -0.33 -18.34 -4.24
CA PRO A 241 -1.03 -17.55 -5.25
C PRO A 241 -2.55 -17.45 -5.00
N LEU A 242 -3.18 -18.54 -4.56
CA LEU A 242 -4.60 -18.57 -4.21
C LEU A 242 -4.89 -17.70 -2.98
N GLY A 243 -4.08 -17.83 -1.92
CA GLY A 243 -4.22 -17.02 -0.71
C GLY A 243 -3.99 -15.53 -0.98
N TYR A 244 -3.11 -15.19 -1.91
CA TYR A 244 -2.87 -13.80 -2.30
C TYR A 244 -4.07 -13.20 -3.06
N GLN A 245 -4.71 -13.99 -3.92
CA GLN A 245 -5.94 -13.58 -4.60
C GLN A 245 -7.08 -13.33 -3.61
N PHE A 246 -7.17 -14.13 -2.55
CA PHE A 246 -8.19 -14.04 -1.51
C PHE A 246 -7.63 -13.47 -0.19
N LEU A 247 -6.73 -12.50 -0.27
CA LEU A 247 -6.03 -11.94 0.89
C LEU A 247 -6.97 -11.49 2.01
N ASN A 248 -8.06 -10.83 1.68
CA ASN A 248 -9.05 -10.39 2.67
C ASN A 248 -9.67 -11.58 3.44
N THR A 249 -9.93 -12.70 2.77
CA THR A 249 -10.44 -13.92 3.42
C THR A 249 -9.37 -14.53 4.34
N VAL A 250 -8.10 -14.53 3.92
CA VAL A 250 -6.99 -14.97 4.77
C VAL A 250 -6.89 -14.11 6.03
N LEU A 251 -6.99 -12.80 5.90
CA LEU A 251 -6.90 -11.86 7.02
C LEU A 251 -8.05 -11.99 8.02
N GLN A 252 -9.25 -12.36 7.57
CA GLN A 252 -10.41 -12.58 8.46
C GLN A 252 -10.23 -13.75 9.44
N ALA A 253 -9.23 -14.61 9.22
CA ALA A 253 -8.95 -15.73 10.10
C ALA A 253 -8.15 -15.34 11.36
N PHE A 254 -7.50 -14.18 11.35
CA PHE A 254 -6.69 -13.62 12.44
C PHE A 254 -7.50 -12.68 13.31
#